data_ccfdadaa9d583d6ab5b10adef31906bd
#
_entry.id   ccfdadaa9d583d6ab5b10adef31906bd
#
_cell.length_a   1.000
_cell.length_b   1.000
_cell.length_c   1.000
_cell.angle_alpha   90.00
_cell.angle_beta   90.00
_cell.angle_gamma   90.00
#
_symmetry.space_group_name_H-M   'P 1'
#
loop_
_entity.id
_entity.type
_entity.pdbx_description
1 polymer ?
#
loop_
_entity_poly.entity_id
_entity_poly.type
_entity_poly.pdbx_seq_one_letter_code
_entity_poly.pdbx_strand_id
1 'polypeptide(L)'
;CIVPKRWLETIAEVVVVPACPKGLICLETFERLVLKYTDRSLKIASITACSNVTGIRTPYLEVAKLMHRHNGLCFVDFACSGPYDAIDMHPEDGEAYLDAIFFSPHKFLGGPGTTGVLIFNRKLYHNLVPDNPGGGTVSWTNPWGEHQYISDIEIREDGGTPGFLQVIRTALAIKLKEEMGIGNIQQREHELVDYIFSELMPISNINILACAEKDRLGVISFYINDLHFNLAVKLLNDRFGIQTRGGCSCAGTYGHYLLNVDQERSHSLTCQIDGGNLIEKPGWIRMSIHPTTTNDEIVFVCSSIKELAANHKEWAIDYKYDAMTNEFRHHSAISQEETVRQWFL
;
A
#
# COMPACT_ATOMS: atom_id res chain seq x y z
N CYS A 1 9.08 0.66 -0.17
CA CYS A 1 9.57 -0.26 -1.20
C CYS A 1 11.08 -0.11 -1.36
N ILE A 2 11.85 -1.21 -1.26
CA ILE A 2 13.34 -1.20 -1.37
C ILE A 2 13.83 -0.95 -2.81
N VAL A 3 13.02 -1.22 -3.82
CA VAL A 3 13.43 -1.10 -5.23
C VAL A 3 13.81 0.35 -5.60
N PRO A 4 13.04 1.39 -5.23
CA PRO A 4 13.47 2.77 -5.42
C PRO A 4 14.68 3.18 -4.59
N LYS A 5 14.95 2.51 -3.46
CA LYS A 5 16.08 2.82 -2.58
C LYS A 5 17.42 2.78 -3.32
N ARG A 6 17.69 1.72 -4.07
CA ARG A 6 18.95 1.57 -4.81
C ARG A 6 19.17 2.66 -5.86
N TRP A 7 18.10 3.10 -6.51
CA TRP A 7 18.19 4.22 -7.45
C TRP A 7 18.46 5.53 -6.71
N LEU A 8 17.76 5.80 -5.62
CA LEU A 8 17.99 6.98 -4.78
C LEU A 8 19.40 7.00 -4.18
N GLU A 9 19.98 5.87 -3.84
CA GLU A 9 21.35 5.76 -3.32
C GLU A 9 22.43 6.20 -4.33
N THR A 10 22.09 6.38 -5.60
CA THR A 10 23.01 6.96 -6.60
C THR A 10 23.15 8.48 -6.48
N ILE A 11 22.19 9.14 -5.84
CA ILE A 11 22.11 10.61 -5.73
C ILE A 11 21.96 11.10 -4.30
N ALA A 12 21.60 10.23 -3.36
CA ALA A 12 21.35 10.58 -1.96
C ALA A 12 21.73 9.42 -1.03
N GLU A 13 22.06 9.75 0.22
CA GLU A 13 22.17 8.75 1.27
C GLU A 13 20.79 8.35 1.79
N VAL A 14 20.43 7.08 1.68
CA VAL A 14 19.11 6.58 2.08
C VAL A 14 19.20 5.84 3.40
N VAL A 15 18.56 6.38 4.42
CA VAL A 15 18.52 5.81 5.77
C VAL A 15 17.14 5.21 6.01
N VAL A 16 17.11 3.90 6.29
CA VAL A 16 15.85 3.23 6.69
C VAL A 16 15.67 3.37 8.19
N VAL A 17 14.57 3.99 8.60
CA VAL A 17 14.21 4.10 10.01
C VAL A 17 13.80 2.72 10.54
N PRO A 18 14.47 2.17 11.57
CA PRO A 18 14.10 0.89 12.11
C PRO A 18 12.75 0.95 12.81
N ALA A 19 11.96 -0.10 12.67
CA ALA A 19 10.73 -0.24 13.44
C ALA A 19 11.03 -0.51 14.92
N CYS A 20 10.14 -0.09 15.81
CA CYS A 20 10.18 -0.53 17.21
C CYS A 20 9.79 -2.02 17.31
N PRO A 21 9.96 -2.68 18.46
CA PRO A 21 9.59 -4.10 18.64
C PRO A 21 8.13 -4.43 18.28
N LYS A 22 7.25 -3.42 18.30
CA LYS A 22 5.83 -3.57 17.88
C LYS A 22 5.63 -3.43 16.36
N GLY A 23 6.70 -3.22 15.58
CA GLY A 23 6.61 -2.99 14.14
C GLY A 23 6.14 -1.59 13.74
N LEU A 24 6.10 -0.64 14.67
CA LEU A 24 5.67 0.73 14.45
C LEU A 24 6.85 1.70 14.36
N ILE A 25 6.63 2.90 13.84
CA ILE A 25 7.62 3.96 13.87
C ILE A 25 7.85 4.45 15.31
N CYS A 26 9.10 4.65 15.69
CA CYS A 26 9.48 5.25 16.97
C CYS A 26 10.00 6.67 16.71
N LEU A 27 9.28 7.68 17.19
CA LEU A 27 9.63 9.08 16.95
C LEU A 27 10.98 9.46 17.57
N GLU A 28 11.30 8.93 18.75
CA GLU A 28 12.60 9.17 19.40
C GLU A 28 13.77 8.60 18.58
N THR A 29 13.59 7.40 18.03
CA THR A 29 14.60 6.80 17.15
C THR A 29 14.71 7.58 15.84
N PHE A 30 13.59 8.05 15.30
CA PHE A 30 13.55 8.89 14.12
C PHE A 30 14.32 10.19 14.35
N GLU A 31 14.02 10.92 15.42
CA GLU A 31 14.69 12.18 15.75
C GLU A 31 16.20 12.00 15.96
N ARG A 32 16.61 10.96 16.68
CA ARG A 32 18.02 10.60 16.86
C ARG A 32 18.74 10.35 15.55
N LEU A 33 18.05 9.76 14.56
CA LEU A 33 18.61 9.59 13.22
C LEU A 33 18.74 10.92 12.48
N VAL A 34 17.71 11.78 12.53
CA VAL A 34 17.75 13.11 11.90
C VAL A 34 18.90 13.94 12.47
N LEU A 35 19.14 13.88 13.79
CA LEU A 35 20.25 14.58 14.46
C LEU A 35 21.64 14.13 13.99
N LYS A 36 21.81 12.91 13.50
CA LYS A 36 23.10 12.46 12.94
C LYS A 36 23.45 13.14 11.62
N TYR A 37 22.49 13.73 10.95
CA TYR A 37 22.62 14.34 9.64
C TYR A 37 22.36 15.85 9.64
N THR A 38 22.66 16.51 10.76
CA THR A 38 22.48 17.98 10.91
C THR A 38 23.36 18.78 9.96
N ASP A 39 24.48 18.21 9.50
CA ASP A 39 25.39 18.79 8.52
C ASP A 39 24.84 18.76 7.07
N ARG A 40 23.79 18.00 6.81
CA ARG A 40 23.19 17.92 5.48
C ARG A 40 22.31 19.11 5.18
N SER A 41 22.53 19.74 4.03
CA SER A 41 21.73 20.89 3.57
C SER A 41 20.29 20.50 3.19
N LEU A 42 20.08 19.26 2.72
CA LEU A 42 18.77 18.72 2.37
C LEU A 42 18.52 17.40 3.11
N LYS A 43 17.42 17.35 3.82
CA LYS A 43 16.91 16.16 4.52
C LYS A 43 15.45 15.96 4.13
N ILE A 44 15.08 14.76 3.69
CA ILE A 44 13.71 14.43 3.30
C ILE A 44 13.28 13.18 4.06
N ALA A 45 12.19 13.27 4.81
CA ALA A 45 11.47 12.10 5.28
C ALA A 45 10.45 11.68 4.22
N SER A 46 10.51 10.44 3.76
CA SER A 46 9.47 9.83 2.93
C SER A 46 8.78 8.75 3.74
N ILE A 47 7.52 8.99 4.09
CA ILE A 47 6.76 8.16 5.02
C ILE A 47 5.39 7.82 4.45
N THR A 48 4.88 6.63 4.75
CA THR A 48 3.48 6.31 4.46
C THR A 48 2.56 6.83 5.57
N ALA A 49 1.40 7.36 5.20
CA ALA A 49 0.39 7.78 6.17
C ALA A 49 -0.26 6.58 6.89
N CYS A 50 -0.29 5.42 6.18
CA CYS A 50 -0.88 4.20 6.71
C CYS A 50 -0.24 2.97 6.08
N SER A 51 -0.03 1.93 6.86
CA SER A 51 0.48 0.65 6.37
C SER A 51 -0.54 -0.07 5.49
N ASN A 52 -0.15 -0.41 4.28
CA ASN A 52 -0.96 -1.25 3.38
C ASN A 52 -1.01 -2.74 3.78
N VAL A 53 -0.33 -3.11 4.86
CA VAL A 53 -0.34 -4.47 5.41
C VAL A 53 -1.25 -4.55 6.63
N THR A 54 -1.03 -3.67 7.59
CA THR A 54 -1.71 -3.72 8.88
C THR A 54 -2.89 -2.75 9.00
N GLY A 55 -3.01 -1.78 8.10
CA GLY A 55 -3.98 -0.70 8.23
C GLY A 55 -3.65 0.33 9.32
N ILE A 56 -2.53 0.16 10.04
CA ILE A 56 -2.15 1.05 11.14
C ILE A 56 -1.65 2.38 10.57
N ARG A 57 -2.18 3.47 11.13
CA ARG A 57 -1.79 4.84 10.77
C ARG A 57 -0.41 5.16 11.35
N THR A 58 0.38 5.93 10.62
CA THR A 58 1.66 6.45 11.11
C THR A 58 1.49 7.88 11.62
N PRO A 59 2.27 8.32 12.61
CA PRO A 59 2.20 9.68 13.13
C PRO A 59 2.92 10.67 12.19
N TYR A 60 2.46 10.78 10.94
CA TYR A 60 3.14 11.55 9.91
C TYR A 60 3.19 13.05 10.20
N LEU A 61 2.21 13.61 10.92
CA LEU A 61 2.23 15.02 11.34
C LEU A 61 3.34 15.28 12.36
N GLU A 62 3.56 14.36 13.30
CA GLU A 62 4.65 14.48 14.26
C GLU A 62 6.02 14.31 13.58
N VAL A 63 6.11 13.43 12.57
CA VAL A 63 7.32 13.32 11.73
C VAL A 63 7.57 14.61 10.96
N ALA A 64 6.53 15.25 10.42
CA ALA A 64 6.66 16.55 9.73
C ALA A 64 7.20 17.63 10.67
N LYS A 65 6.64 17.77 11.87
CA LYS A 65 7.15 18.71 12.90
C LYS A 65 8.62 18.46 13.22
N LEU A 66 9.00 17.22 13.46
CA LEU A 66 10.40 16.87 13.72
C LEU A 66 11.30 17.26 12.54
N MET A 67 10.90 16.97 11.32
CA MET A 67 11.67 17.33 10.14
C MET A 67 11.85 18.85 10.02
N HIS A 68 10.78 19.62 10.18
CA HIS A 68 10.82 21.09 10.06
C HIS A 68 11.70 21.74 11.15
N ARG A 69 11.64 21.26 12.39
CA ARG A 69 12.53 21.72 13.48
C ARG A 69 14.01 21.52 13.16
N HIS A 70 14.32 20.53 12.30
CA HIS A 70 15.67 20.23 11.86
C HIS A 70 15.95 20.65 10.40
N ASN A 71 15.20 21.61 9.85
CA ASN A 71 15.33 22.12 8.47
C ASN A 71 15.25 21.00 7.42
N GLY A 72 14.35 20.05 7.62
CA GLY A 72 14.05 18.96 6.68
C GLY A 72 12.67 19.10 6.06
N LEU A 73 12.35 18.24 5.11
CA LEU A 73 11.09 18.16 4.39
C LEU A 73 10.37 16.85 4.71
N CYS A 74 9.04 16.86 4.66
CA CYS A 74 8.23 15.68 4.90
C CYS A 74 7.33 15.38 3.70
N PHE A 75 7.55 14.24 3.06
CA PHE A 75 6.77 13.72 1.92
C PHE A 75 5.95 12.52 2.38
N VAL A 76 4.64 12.55 2.16
CA VAL A 76 3.72 11.55 2.73
C VAL A 76 2.96 10.80 1.64
N ASP A 77 3.04 9.48 1.70
CA ASP A 77 2.30 8.55 0.84
C ASP A 77 0.93 8.23 1.45
N PHE A 78 -0.13 8.74 0.83
CA PHE A 78 -1.52 8.46 1.17
C PHE A 78 -2.15 7.37 0.30
N ALA A 79 -1.36 6.58 -0.41
CA ALA A 79 -1.91 5.57 -1.32
C ALA A 79 -2.77 4.50 -0.62
N CYS A 80 -2.59 4.27 0.68
CA CYS A 80 -3.43 3.35 1.46
C CYS A 80 -4.61 4.06 2.12
N SER A 81 -4.36 5.18 2.80
CA SER A 81 -5.36 5.88 3.61
C SER A 81 -6.16 6.93 2.85
N GLY A 82 -5.68 7.38 1.70
CA GLY A 82 -6.35 8.43 0.92
C GLY A 82 -7.85 8.22 0.67
N PRO A 83 -8.34 7.00 0.42
CA PRO A 83 -9.78 6.75 0.27
C PRO A 83 -10.61 6.97 1.55
N TYR A 84 -9.98 6.94 2.74
CA TYR A 84 -10.68 6.81 4.02
C TYR A 84 -10.43 7.96 4.97
N ASP A 85 -9.24 8.55 4.96
CA ASP A 85 -8.83 9.62 5.88
C ASP A 85 -8.91 11.01 5.23
N ALA A 86 -9.04 12.04 6.05
CA ALA A 86 -8.83 13.42 5.63
C ALA A 86 -7.36 13.62 5.24
N ILE A 87 -7.12 14.39 4.20
CA ILE A 87 -5.78 14.79 3.80
C ILE A 87 -5.73 16.31 3.92
N ASP A 88 -4.95 16.81 4.87
CA ASP A 88 -4.70 18.23 5.06
C ASP A 88 -3.19 18.47 5.02
N MET A 89 -2.75 19.26 4.02
CA MET A 89 -1.34 19.63 3.89
C MET A 89 -0.95 20.81 4.78
N HIS A 90 -1.93 21.57 5.28
CA HIS A 90 -1.70 22.77 6.08
C HIS A 90 -2.59 22.77 7.33
N PRO A 91 -2.39 21.81 8.26
CA PRO A 91 -3.17 21.77 9.48
C PRO A 91 -3.00 23.06 10.30
N GLU A 92 -3.94 23.32 11.20
CA GLU A 92 -3.92 24.51 12.07
C GLU A 92 -2.61 24.65 12.87
N ASP A 93 -1.98 23.53 13.21
CA ASP A 93 -0.61 23.50 13.72
C ASP A 93 0.38 23.82 12.63
N GLY A 94 0.81 25.08 12.57
CA GLY A 94 1.68 25.59 11.51
C GLY A 94 3.06 24.95 11.40
N GLU A 95 3.47 24.07 12.34
CA GLU A 95 4.70 23.27 12.23
C GLU A 95 4.47 21.92 11.53
N ALA A 96 3.23 21.43 11.46
CA ALA A 96 2.87 20.10 10.98
C ALA A 96 2.50 20.06 9.49
N TYR A 97 2.80 21.09 8.71
CA TYR A 97 2.49 21.10 7.28
C TYR A 97 3.22 19.98 6.52
N LEU A 98 2.70 19.59 5.35
CA LEU A 98 3.30 18.59 4.51
C LEU A 98 3.90 19.24 3.26
N ASP A 99 5.14 18.90 2.93
CA ASP A 99 5.84 19.48 1.77
C ASP A 99 5.43 18.85 0.45
N ALA A 100 5.13 17.56 0.47
CA ALA A 100 4.55 16.85 -0.66
C ALA A 100 3.68 15.69 -0.18
N ILE A 101 2.63 15.41 -0.95
CA ILE A 101 1.79 14.22 -0.78
C ILE A 101 1.59 13.54 -2.14
N PHE A 102 1.41 12.24 -2.10
CA PHE A 102 1.07 11.47 -3.29
C PHE A 102 0.11 10.33 -2.94
N PHE A 103 -0.82 10.06 -3.84
CA PHE A 103 -1.82 9.03 -3.65
C PHE A 103 -2.33 8.46 -4.96
N SER A 104 -3.08 7.38 -4.85
CA SER A 104 -3.56 6.58 -5.97
C SER A 104 -5.09 6.60 -6.02
N PRO A 105 -5.73 7.52 -6.75
CA PRO A 105 -7.18 7.63 -6.81
C PRO A 105 -7.89 6.38 -7.32
N HIS A 106 -7.19 5.49 -8.04
CA HIS A 106 -7.76 4.20 -8.46
C HIS A 106 -8.17 3.28 -7.29
N LYS A 107 -7.74 3.59 -6.06
CA LYS A 107 -8.14 2.89 -4.84
C LYS A 107 -9.39 3.47 -4.19
N PHE A 108 -9.83 4.64 -4.62
CA PHE A 108 -11.09 5.24 -4.16
C PHE A 108 -12.28 4.51 -4.79
N LEU A 109 -13.44 4.56 -4.13
CA LEU A 109 -14.69 4.07 -4.71
C LEU A 109 -14.97 4.83 -6.03
N GLY A 110 -15.24 4.10 -7.11
CA GLY A 110 -15.39 4.68 -8.45
C GLY A 110 -14.09 5.11 -9.13
N GLY A 111 -12.94 4.94 -8.49
CA GLY A 111 -11.63 5.38 -8.96
C GLY A 111 -10.86 4.53 -9.99
N PRO A 112 -11.16 3.23 -10.24
CA PRO A 112 -10.42 2.47 -11.23
C PRO A 112 -10.34 3.16 -12.59
N GLY A 113 -9.12 3.21 -13.17
CA GLY A 113 -8.84 3.91 -14.44
C GLY A 113 -8.43 5.37 -14.28
N THR A 114 -8.19 5.85 -13.05
CA THR A 114 -7.66 7.20 -12.78
C THR A 114 -6.13 7.24 -12.87
N THR A 115 -5.58 8.45 -12.96
CA THR A 115 -4.14 8.71 -12.82
C THR A 115 -3.73 8.79 -11.36
N GLY A 116 -2.42 8.67 -11.07
CA GLY A 116 -1.85 9.05 -9.78
C GLY A 116 -1.89 10.56 -9.58
N VAL A 117 -1.82 11.00 -8.32
CA VAL A 117 -1.78 12.42 -7.94
C VAL A 117 -0.55 12.68 -7.09
N LEU A 118 0.18 13.73 -7.45
CA LEU A 118 1.27 14.32 -6.68
C LEU A 118 0.94 15.80 -6.43
N ILE A 119 0.94 16.20 -5.16
CA ILE A 119 0.78 17.61 -4.75
C ILE A 119 2.01 17.96 -3.92
N PHE A 120 2.64 19.08 -4.23
CA PHE A 120 3.84 19.50 -3.51
C PHE A 120 3.93 21.03 -3.40
N ASN A 121 4.73 21.48 -2.45
CA ASN A 121 5.01 22.90 -2.29
C ASN A 121 5.82 23.40 -3.48
N ARG A 122 5.26 24.36 -4.23
CA ARG A 122 5.87 24.93 -5.43
C ARG A 122 7.30 25.43 -5.22
N LYS A 123 7.67 25.86 -4.00
CA LYS A 123 9.02 26.29 -3.65
C LYS A 123 10.08 25.18 -3.78
N LEU A 124 9.67 23.91 -3.84
CA LEU A 124 10.58 22.80 -4.01
C LEU A 124 10.98 22.54 -5.47
N TYR A 125 10.26 23.14 -6.43
CA TYR A 125 10.48 22.89 -7.83
C TYR A 125 11.32 23.99 -8.47
N HIS A 126 12.51 23.62 -8.94
CA HIS A 126 13.46 24.55 -9.58
C HIS A 126 13.88 24.12 -10.99
N ASN A 127 13.35 23.00 -11.51
CA ASN A 127 13.72 22.51 -12.82
C ASN A 127 13.19 23.45 -13.92
N LEU A 128 14.05 23.81 -14.85
CA LEU A 128 13.67 24.61 -16.03
C LEU A 128 13.20 23.72 -17.19
N VAL A 129 13.69 22.49 -17.22
CA VAL A 129 13.33 21.46 -18.19
C VAL A 129 12.42 20.45 -17.50
N PRO A 130 11.27 20.08 -18.09
CA PRO A 130 10.40 19.07 -17.51
C PRO A 130 11.06 17.69 -17.49
N ASP A 131 10.61 16.83 -16.57
CA ASP A 131 11.11 15.44 -16.46
C ASP A 131 10.76 14.64 -17.72
N ASN A 132 9.56 14.86 -18.29
CA ASN A 132 9.08 14.23 -19.51
C ASN A 132 8.67 15.29 -20.55
N PRO A 133 9.61 15.87 -21.32
CA PRO A 133 9.29 16.86 -22.33
C PRO A 133 8.46 16.25 -23.47
N GLY A 134 7.49 17.02 -23.98
CA GLY A 134 6.59 16.55 -25.04
C GLY A 134 5.71 17.66 -25.60
N GLY A 135 4.74 17.29 -26.42
CA GLY A 135 3.73 18.21 -26.92
C GLY A 135 2.96 18.87 -25.77
N GLY A 136 2.70 20.17 -25.86
CA GLY A 136 2.03 20.92 -24.80
C GLY A 136 2.94 21.50 -23.73
N THR A 137 4.21 21.10 -23.64
CA THR A 137 5.17 21.57 -22.63
C THR A 137 5.95 22.84 -23.05
N VAL A 138 5.85 23.23 -24.31
CA VAL A 138 6.56 24.36 -24.91
C VAL A 138 5.58 25.42 -25.45
N SER A 139 5.97 26.69 -25.36
CA SER A 139 5.24 27.80 -25.95
C SER A 139 5.48 27.88 -27.48
N TRP A 140 6.70 27.55 -27.90
CA TRP A 140 7.09 27.52 -29.32
C TRP A 140 8.36 26.67 -29.53
N THR A 141 8.54 26.19 -30.75
CA THR A 141 9.74 25.56 -31.26
C THR A 141 10.04 26.07 -32.66
N ASN A 142 11.27 25.92 -33.14
CA ASN A 142 11.65 26.26 -34.51
C ASN A 142 12.56 25.19 -35.13
N PRO A 143 12.77 25.21 -36.48
CA PRO A 143 13.58 24.20 -37.16
C PRO A 143 15.09 24.27 -36.83
N TRP A 144 15.55 25.32 -36.22
CA TRP A 144 16.96 25.54 -35.88
C TRP A 144 17.35 25.04 -34.47
N GLY A 145 16.42 24.32 -33.79
CA GLY A 145 16.68 23.68 -32.49
C GLY A 145 16.37 24.54 -31.28
N GLU A 146 15.80 25.72 -31.50
CA GLU A 146 15.38 26.61 -30.39
C GLU A 146 13.96 26.26 -29.95
N HIS A 147 13.70 26.42 -28.65
CA HIS A 147 12.40 26.22 -28.05
C HIS A 147 12.28 27.00 -26.75
N GLN A 148 11.06 27.19 -26.28
CA GLN A 148 10.75 27.84 -25.01
C GLN A 148 9.76 26.97 -24.22
N TYR A 149 10.16 26.47 -23.07
CA TYR A 149 9.25 25.77 -22.16
C TYR A 149 8.23 26.74 -21.53
N ILE A 150 7.03 26.24 -21.27
CA ILE A 150 5.99 26.97 -20.56
C ILE A 150 6.43 27.26 -19.12
N SER A 151 6.16 28.46 -18.62
CA SER A 151 6.55 28.88 -17.27
C SER A 151 5.71 28.23 -16.17
N ASP A 152 4.46 27.87 -16.46
CA ASP A 152 3.60 27.14 -15.52
C ASP A 152 4.12 25.71 -15.33
N ILE A 153 4.35 25.33 -14.06
CA ILE A 153 4.96 24.04 -13.71
C ILE A 153 4.03 22.88 -14.07
N GLU A 154 2.74 23.01 -13.76
CA GLU A 154 1.77 21.94 -13.96
C GLU A 154 1.61 21.62 -15.44
N ILE A 155 1.49 22.65 -16.27
CA ILE A 155 1.39 22.49 -17.73
C ILE A 155 2.71 21.96 -18.31
N ARG A 156 3.83 22.49 -17.85
CA ARG A 156 5.16 22.07 -18.33
C ARG A 156 5.48 20.61 -18.02
N GLU A 157 5.02 20.08 -16.89
CA GLU A 157 5.23 18.68 -16.50
C GLU A 157 4.21 17.70 -17.09
N ASP A 158 3.14 18.22 -17.74
CA ASP A 158 2.10 17.39 -18.36
C ASP A 158 2.36 17.24 -19.87
N GLY A 159 3.40 16.49 -20.22
CA GLY A 159 3.82 16.25 -21.61
C GLY A 159 2.92 15.28 -22.35
N GLY A 160 2.42 15.70 -23.51
CA GLY A 160 1.54 14.91 -24.39
C GLY A 160 0.07 15.28 -24.24
N THR A 161 -0.82 14.39 -24.70
CA THR A 161 -2.28 14.64 -24.56
C THR A 161 -2.72 14.32 -23.15
N PRO A 162 -3.30 15.28 -22.41
CA PRO A 162 -3.77 15.03 -21.06
C PRO A 162 -4.82 13.92 -20.97
N GLY A 163 -4.77 13.17 -19.89
CA GLY A 163 -5.76 12.12 -19.60
C GLY A 163 -7.08 12.70 -19.08
N PHE A 164 -7.84 13.42 -19.90
CA PHE A 164 -9.06 14.16 -19.50
C PHE A 164 -10.06 13.31 -18.70
N LEU A 165 -10.39 12.13 -19.22
CA LEU A 165 -11.36 11.25 -18.57
C LEU A 165 -10.85 10.71 -17.24
N GLN A 166 -9.55 10.43 -17.15
CA GLN A 166 -8.88 9.97 -15.94
C GLN A 166 -8.92 11.06 -14.86
N VAL A 167 -8.65 12.31 -15.24
CA VAL A 167 -8.67 13.46 -14.31
C VAL A 167 -10.10 13.73 -13.82
N ILE A 168 -11.09 13.75 -14.73
CA ILE A 168 -12.51 13.90 -14.36
C ILE A 168 -12.94 12.80 -13.40
N ARG A 169 -12.56 11.53 -13.68
CA ARG A 169 -12.86 10.41 -12.78
C ARG A 169 -12.19 10.56 -11.43
N THR A 170 -10.96 11.05 -11.38
CA THR A 170 -10.28 11.37 -10.12
C THR A 170 -11.09 12.37 -9.29
N ALA A 171 -11.52 13.47 -9.90
CA ALA A 171 -12.33 14.49 -9.22
C ALA A 171 -13.65 13.91 -8.70
N LEU A 172 -14.33 13.10 -9.51
CA LEU A 172 -15.59 12.45 -9.11
C LEU A 172 -15.40 11.47 -7.96
N ALA A 173 -14.32 10.68 -7.96
CA ALA A 173 -14.02 9.74 -6.88
C ALA A 173 -13.70 10.46 -5.56
N ILE A 174 -12.98 11.59 -5.61
CA ILE A 174 -12.73 12.42 -4.45
C ILE A 174 -14.05 13.03 -3.93
N LYS A 175 -14.86 13.58 -4.84
CA LYS A 175 -16.16 14.16 -4.49
C LYS A 175 -17.08 13.11 -3.84
N LEU A 176 -17.12 11.89 -4.36
CA LEU A 176 -17.91 10.81 -3.77
C LEU A 176 -17.47 10.52 -2.32
N LYS A 177 -16.15 10.45 -2.07
CA LYS A 177 -15.63 10.31 -0.71
C LYS A 177 -16.09 11.44 0.21
N GLU A 178 -16.03 12.69 -0.25
CA GLU A 178 -16.49 13.86 0.50
C GLU A 178 -18.00 13.77 0.82
N GLU A 179 -18.81 13.36 -0.15
CA GLU A 179 -20.26 13.18 0.01
C GLU A 179 -20.61 12.04 0.97
N MET A 180 -19.81 10.96 1.01
CA MET A 180 -19.95 9.89 2.02
C MET A 180 -19.68 10.41 3.43
N GLY A 181 -18.82 11.43 3.56
CA GLY A 181 -18.41 12.04 4.82
C GLY A 181 -17.34 11.23 5.55
N ILE A 182 -16.18 11.84 5.77
CA ILE A 182 -15.02 11.17 6.37
C ILE A 182 -15.34 10.61 7.76
N GLY A 183 -16.08 11.34 8.57
CA GLY A 183 -16.51 10.87 9.90
C GLY A 183 -17.35 9.59 9.83
N ASN A 184 -18.28 9.50 8.86
CA ASN A 184 -19.09 8.30 8.64
C ASN A 184 -18.23 7.12 8.17
N ILE A 185 -17.27 7.38 7.26
CA ILE A 185 -16.33 6.37 6.77
C ILE A 185 -15.55 5.79 7.94
N GLN A 186 -14.93 6.63 8.77
CA GLN A 186 -14.11 6.21 9.90
C GLN A 186 -14.92 5.48 10.97
N GLN A 187 -16.11 5.98 11.31
CA GLN A 187 -17.00 5.29 12.26
C GLN A 187 -17.34 3.89 11.75
N ARG A 188 -17.72 3.78 10.49
CA ARG A 188 -18.08 2.48 9.90
C ARG A 188 -16.89 1.53 9.84
N GLU A 189 -15.70 2.01 9.51
CA GLU A 189 -14.48 1.20 9.54
C GLU A 189 -14.19 0.65 10.94
N HIS A 190 -14.30 1.47 11.99
CA HIS A 190 -14.11 1.02 13.38
C HIS A 190 -15.11 -0.10 13.73
N GLU A 191 -16.39 0.07 13.42
CA GLU A 191 -17.40 -0.97 13.67
C GLU A 191 -17.05 -2.31 12.98
N LEU A 192 -16.62 -2.26 11.72
CA LEU A 192 -16.24 -3.44 10.96
C LEU A 192 -14.97 -4.09 11.50
N VAL A 193 -13.95 -3.30 11.84
CA VAL A 193 -12.69 -3.78 12.41
C VAL A 193 -12.93 -4.43 13.77
N ASP A 194 -13.69 -3.78 14.66
CA ASP A 194 -14.03 -4.34 15.96
C ASP A 194 -14.75 -5.68 15.85
N TYR A 195 -15.71 -5.78 14.93
CA TYR A 195 -16.41 -7.02 14.66
C TYR A 195 -15.44 -8.12 14.19
N ILE A 196 -14.57 -7.83 13.22
CA ILE A 196 -13.59 -8.80 12.70
C ILE A 196 -12.66 -9.28 13.82
N PHE A 197 -12.15 -8.36 14.65
CA PHE A 197 -11.27 -8.72 15.75
C PHE A 197 -11.99 -9.57 16.79
N SER A 198 -13.25 -9.26 17.14
CA SER A 198 -14.05 -10.05 18.09
C SER A 198 -14.30 -11.48 17.57
N GLU A 199 -14.43 -11.66 16.25
CA GLU A 199 -14.73 -12.93 15.63
C GLU A 199 -13.49 -13.80 15.35
N LEU A 200 -12.37 -13.20 14.97
CA LEU A 200 -11.20 -13.95 14.52
C LEU A 200 -10.11 -14.12 15.59
N MET A 201 -9.93 -13.16 16.50
CA MET A 201 -8.91 -13.28 17.56
C MET A 201 -9.08 -14.49 18.49
N PRO A 202 -10.30 -14.95 18.84
CA PRO A 202 -10.47 -16.12 19.70
C PRO A 202 -10.05 -17.45 19.04
N ILE A 203 -9.82 -17.46 17.72
CA ILE A 203 -9.49 -18.68 16.96
C ILE A 203 -7.98 -18.94 17.07
N SER A 204 -7.59 -19.97 17.78
CA SER A 204 -6.20 -20.22 18.19
C SER A 204 -5.20 -20.44 17.04
N ASN A 205 -5.66 -20.85 15.86
CA ASN A 205 -4.81 -21.07 14.68
C ASN A 205 -4.86 -19.90 13.68
N ILE A 206 -5.60 -18.81 13.97
CA ILE A 206 -5.61 -17.56 13.19
C ILE A 206 -4.73 -16.53 13.90
N ASN A 207 -3.77 -15.96 13.17
CA ASN A 207 -2.83 -14.98 13.70
C ASN A 207 -2.97 -13.67 12.94
N ILE A 208 -3.60 -12.66 13.53
CA ILE A 208 -3.72 -11.32 12.96
C ILE A 208 -2.40 -10.58 13.18
N LEU A 209 -1.83 -10.02 12.10
CA LEU A 209 -0.59 -9.25 12.19
C LEU A 209 -0.79 -7.94 12.96
N ALA A 210 0.15 -7.64 13.86
CA ALA A 210 0.11 -6.48 14.75
C ALA A 210 -1.22 -6.36 15.52
N CYS A 211 -1.74 -7.47 16.06
CA CYS A 211 -3.07 -7.57 16.69
C CYS A 211 -3.24 -6.72 17.95
N ALA A 212 -2.14 -6.25 18.56
CA ALA A 212 -2.20 -5.35 19.73
C ALA A 212 -2.75 -3.96 19.41
N GLU A 213 -2.66 -3.52 18.11
CA GLU A 213 -3.16 -2.23 17.66
C GLU A 213 -4.46 -2.44 16.88
N LYS A 214 -5.57 -1.96 17.43
CA LYS A 214 -6.90 -2.07 16.84
C LYS A 214 -7.33 -0.80 16.11
N ASP A 215 -6.74 0.36 16.45
CA ASP A 215 -7.00 1.61 15.73
C ASP A 215 -6.29 1.56 14.37
N ARG A 216 -7.01 1.04 13.39
CA ARG A 216 -6.51 0.84 12.02
C ARG A 216 -7.63 0.98 11.00
N LEU A 217 -7.22 1.16 9.74
CA LEU A 217 -8.13 1.04 8.61
C LEU A 217 -8.62 -0.41 8.43
N GLY A 218 -9.68 -0.61 7.65
CA GLY A 218 -10.22 -1.91 7.27
C GLY A 218 -9.27 -2.79 6.46
N VAL A 219 -7.97 -2.72 6.72
CA VAL A 219 -6.91 -3.53 6.10
C VAL A 219 -6.35 -4.47 7.15
N ILE A 220 -6.71 -5.75 7.05
CA ILE A 220 -6.36 -6.76 8.03
C ILE A 220 -5.58 -7.88 7.35
N SER A 221 -4.35 -8.07 7.79
CA SER A 221 -3.50 -9.17 7.35
C SER A 221 -3.40 -10.22 8.44
N PHE A 222 -3.53 -11.47 8.06
CA PHE A 222 -3.45 -12.62 8.96
C PHE A 222 -2.87 -13.84 8.27
N TYR A 223 -2.47 -14.83 9.05
CA TYR A 223 -2.14 -16.15 8.55
C TYR A 223 -2.82 -17.22 9.40
N ILE A 224 -2.98 -18.39 8.83
CA ILE A 224 -3.52 -19.57 9.51
C ILE A 224 -2.38 -20.57 9.65
N ASN A 225 -2.22 -21.13 10.85
CA ASN A 225 -1.16 -22.09 11.11
C ASN A 225 -1.28 -23.30 10.15
N ASP A 226 -0.16 -23.79 9.67
CA ASP A 226 -0.05 -24.93 8.74
C ASP A 226 -0.77 -24.74 7.39
N LEU A 227 -1.12 -23.49 7.01
CA LEU A 227 -1.77 -23.21 5.76
C LEU A 227 -0.97 -22.20 4.93
N HIS A 228 -0.53 -22.62 3.74
CA HIS A 228 0.13 -21.73 2.81
C HIS A 228 -0.83 -20.62 2.35
N PHE A 229 -0.37 -19.36 2.37
CA PHE A 229 -1.23 -18.18 2.10
C PHE A 229 -1.89 -18.21 0.71
N ASN A 230 -1.22 -18.74 -0.33
CA ASN A 230 -1.81 -18.85 -1.67
C ASN A 230 -2.90 -19.94 -1.72
N LEU A 231 -2.76 -21.02 -0.95
CA LEU A 231 -3.82 -22.01 -0.82
C LEU A 231 -5.03 -21.40 -0.10
N ALA A 232 -4.79 -20.65 0.98
CA ALA A 232 -5.87 -19.96 1.68
C ALA A 232 -6.66 -19.00 0.77
N VAL A 233 -5.95 -18.17 -0.01
CA VAL A 233 -6.57 -17.27 -0.99
C VAL A 233 -7.39 -18.07 -2.01
N LYS A 234 -6.86 -19.18 -2.49
CA LYS A 234 -7.55 -20.03 -3.46
C LYS A 234 -8.80 -20.67 -2.87
N LEU A 235 -8.71 -21.21 -1.66
CA LEU A 235 -9.84 -21.81 -0.95
C LEU A 235 -10.94 -20.80 -0.65
N LEU A 236 -10.60 -19.58 -0.21
CA LEU A 236 -11.57 -18.50 0.02
C LEU A 236 -12.30 -18.14 -1.28
N ASN A 237 -11.58 -18.04 -2.39
CA ASN A 237 -12.18 -17.73 -3.68
C ASN A 237 -13.07 -18.88 -4.18
N ASP A 238 -12.58 -20.11 -4.19
CA ASP A 238 -13.24 -21.22 -4.87
C ASP A 238 -14.48 -21.74 -4.09
N ARG A 239 -14.43 -21.68 -2.75
CA ARG A 239 -15.52 -22.17 -1.90
C ARG A 239 -16.53 -21.12 -1.50
N PHE A 240 -16.07 -19.86 -1.32
CA PHE A 240 -16.91 -18.80 -0.77
C PHE A 240 -17.06 -17.58 -1.69
N GLY A 241 -16.36 -17.53 -2.82
CA GLY A 241 -16.35 -16.37 -3.71
C GLY A 241 -15.66 -15.14 -3.11
N ILE A 242 -14.86 -15.30 -2.05
CA ILE A 242 -14.18 -14.22 -1.34
C ILE A 242 -12.79 -14.02 -1.93
N GLN A 243 -12.57 -12.87 -2.55
CA GLN A 243 -11.28 -12.51 -3.11
C GLN A 243 -10.41 -11.78 -2.08
N THR A 244 -9.26 -12.36 -1.78
CA THR A 244 -8.24 -11.80 -0.89
C THR A 244 -6.89 -11.74 -1.59
N ARG A 245 -5.91 -11.07 -0.99
CA ARG A 245 -4.56 -11.02 -1.53
C ARG A 245 -3.58 -11.82 -0.67
N GLY A 246 -2.88 -12.78 -1.27
CA GLY A 246 -1.80 -13.52 -0.63
C GLY A 246 -0.43 -12.92 -0.85
N GLY A 247 0.51 -13.22 0.05
CA GLY A 247 1.92 -12.85 -0.04
C GLY A 247 2.31 -11.61 0.76
N CYS A 248 3.51 -11.07 0.48
CA CYS A 248 4.08 -9.96 1.26
C CYS A 248 3.52 -8.57 0.91
N SER A 249 2.53 -8.46 0.02
CA SER A 249 1.81 -7.21 -0.31
C SER A 249 2.71 -5.99 -0.61
N CYS A 250 3.83 -6.18 -1.32
CA CYS A 250 4.86 -5.17 -1.62
C CYS A 250 5.56 -4.58 -0.36
N ALA A 251 5.56 -5.29 0.76
CA ALA A 251 6.10 -4.85 2.04
C ALA A 251 7.07 -5.90 2.64
N GLY A 252 7.94 -6.50 1.83
CA GLY A 252 8.85 -7.56 2.26
C GLY A 252 9.73 -7.18 3.46
N THR A 253 10.26 -5.97 3.49
CA THR A 253 11.07 -5.48 4.62
C THR A 253 10.25 -5.41 5.91
N TYR A 254 9.04 -4.85 5.84
CA TYR A 254 8.14 -4.78 6.99
C TYR A 254 7.66 -6.17 7.41
N GLY A 255 7.50 -7.07 6.45
CA GLY A 255 7.15 -8.47 6.68
C GLY A 255 8.17 -9.21 7.56
N HIS A 256 9.47 -8.88 7.48
CA HIS A 256 10.49 -9.46 8.36
C HIS A 256 10.21 -9.13 9.83
N TYR A 257 9.81 -7.89 10.13
CA TYR A 257 9.41 -7.50 11.48
C TYR A 257 8.12 -8.18 11.92
N LEU A 258 7.10 -8.19 11.07
CA LEU A 258 5.78 -8.74 11.40
C LEU A 258 5.78 -10.26 11.60
N LEU A 259 6.66 -10.97 10.89
CA LEU A 259 6.77 -12.42 10.94
C LEU A 259 8.00 -12.91 11.74
N ASN A 260 8.71 -11.98 12.42
CA ASN A 260 9.91 -12.26 13.20
C ASN A 260 10.97 -13.06 12.39
N VAL A 261 11.19 -12.67 11.13
CA VAL A 261 12.21 -13.28 10.27
C VAL A 261 13.53 -12.57 10.52
N ASP A 262 14.47 -13.25 11.13
CA ASP A 262 15.83 -12.77 11.35
C ASP A 262 16.68 -12.84 10.07
N GLN A 263 17.92 -12.37 10.16
CA GLN A 263 18.82 -12.30 9.01
C GLN A 263 19.21 -13.68 8.48
N GLU A 264 19.45 -14.65 9.36
CA GLU A 264 19.85 -16.01 8.99
C GLU A 264 18.73 -16.73 8.25
N ARG A 265 17.51 -16.67 8.80
CA ARG A 265 16.31 -17.23 8.16
C ARG A 265 16.02 -16.51 6.84
N SER A 266 16.15 -15.18 6.79
CA SER A 266 15.98 -14.41 5.56
C SER A 266 16.93 -14.86 4.46
N HIS A 267 18.22 -15.10 4.80
CA HIS A 267 19.22 -15.58 3.85
C HIS A 267 18.90 -17.00 3.35
N SER A 268 18.53 -17.90 4.25
CA SER A 268 18.08 -19.25 3.88
C SER A 268 16.89 -19.22 2.92
N LEU A 269 15.87 -18.41 3.22
CA LEU A 269 14.70 -18.23 2.35
C LEU A 269 15.08 -17.67 0.97
N THR A 270 15.99 -16.71 0.92
CA THR A 270 16.46 -16.12 -0.35
C THR A 270 17.15 -17.18 -1.21
N CYS A 271 18.03 -18.00 -0.62
CA CYS A 271 18.68 -19.11 -1.34
C CYS A 271 17.66 -20.11 -1.91
N GLN A 272 16.60 -20.41 -1.17
CA GLN A 272 15.54 -21.30 -1.66
C GLN A 272 14.77 -20.67 -2.81
N ILE A 273 14.41 -19.38 -2.70
CA ILE A 273 13.70 -18.62 -3.74
C ILE A 273 14.54 -18.56 -5.02
N ASP A 274 15.84 -18.26 -4.90
CA ASP A 274 16.77 -18.22 -6.04
C ASP A 274 16.95 -19.61 -6.68
N GLY A 275 16.82 -20.68 -5.89
CA GLY A 275 16.77 -22.06 -6.36
C GLY A 275 15.43 -22.51 -6.95
N GLY A 276 14.44 -21.61 -7.04
CA GLY A 276 13.10 -21.89 -7.60
C GLY A 276 12.15 -22.60 -6.62
N ASN A 277 12.51 -22.73 -5.33
CA ASN A 277 11.62 -23.26 -4.32
C ASN A 277 10.89 -22.12 -3.59
N LEU A 278 9.61 -21.97 -3.87
CA LEU A 278 8.78 -20.88 -3.32
C LEU A 278 7.84 -21.33 -2.19
N ILE A 279 7.82 -22.63 -1.84
CA ILE A 279 6.86 -23.17 -0.87
C ILE A 279 7.03 -22.56 0.54
N GLU A 280 8.28 -22.31 0.93
CA GLU A 280 8.62 -21.74 2.24
C GLU A 280 8.62 -20.20 2.24
N LYS A 281 8.30 -19.56 1.10
CA LYS A 281 8.24 -18.11 1.00
C LYS A 281 7.21 -17.57 1.98
N PRO A 282 7.61 -16.71 2.95
CA PRO A 282 6.68 -16.19 3.94
C PRO A 282 5.66 -15.25 3.31
N GLY A 283 4.46 -15.24 3.87
CA GLY A 283 3.40 -14.38 3.42
C GLY A 283 2.19 -14.45 4.35
N TRP A 284 1.22 -13.63 4.06
CA TRP A 284 -0.05 -13.55 4.77
C TRP A 284 -1.21 -13.45 3.79
N ILE A 285 -2.41 -13.60 4.31
CA ILE A 285 -3.67 -13.30 3.62
C ILE A 285 -4.04 -11.88 4.03
N ARG A 286 -4.25 -10.99 3.07
CA ARG A 286 -4.74 -9.64 3.33
C ARG A 286 -6.19 -9.49 2.89
N MET A 287 -7.04 -9.18 3.85
CA MET A 287 -8.42 -8.76 3.67
C MET A 287 -8.47 -7.23 3.69
N SER A 288 -9.19 -6.63 2.76
CA SER A 288 -9.46 -5.20 2.73
C SER A 288 -10.97 -5.00 2.72
N ILE A 289 -11.49 -4.34 3.75
CA ILE A 289 -12.90 -4.08 3.94
C ILE A 289 -13.17 -2.61 3.64
N HIS A 290 -14.22 -2.35 2.87
CA HIS A 290 -14.66 -0.99 2.57
C HIS A 290 -15.83 -0.59 3.49
N PRO A 291 -16.01 0.69 3.84
CA PRO A 291 -17.14 1.16 4.65
C PRO A 291 -18.53 0.84 4.10
N THR A 292 -18.64 0.56 2.80
CA THR A 292 -19.88 0.10 2.18
C THR A 292 -20.21 -1.37 2.41
N THR A 293 -19.29 -2.14 3.01
CA THR A 293 -19.53 -3.54 3.35
C THR A 293 -20.69 -3.65 4.35
N THR A 294 -21.68 -4.45 4.02
CA THR A 294 -22.87 -4.68 4.86
C THR A 294 -22.53 -5.56 6.07
N ASN A 295 -23.44 -5.57 7.06
CA ASN A 295 -23.27 -6.45 8.21
C ASN A 295 -23.34 -7.93 7.81
N ASP A 296 -24.22 -8.28 6.88
CA ASP A 296 -24.36 -9.67 6.41
C ASP A 296 -23.09 -10.14 5.67
N GLU A 297 -22.51 -9.27 4.85
CA GLU A 297 -21.25 -9.57 4.16
C GLU A 297 -20.10 -9.79 5.13
N ILE A 298 -19.93 -8.94 6.14
CA ILE A 298 -18.83 -9.13 7.10
C ILE A 298 -19.02 -10.34 7.99
N VAL A 299 -20.25 -10.66 8.37
CA VAL A 299 -20.60 -11.92 9.09
C VAL A 299 -20.24 -13.12 8.22
N PHE A 300 -20.62 -13.11 6.95
CA PHE A 300 -20.28 -14.16 6.00
C PHE A 300 -18.78 -14.33 5.83
N VAL A 301 -18.03 -13.24 5.65
CA VAL A 301 -16.56 -13.27 5.52
C VAL A 301 -15.89 -13.86 6.76
N CYS A 302 -16.25 -13.42 7.96
CA CYS A 302 -15.68 -13.95 9.20
C CYS A 302 -16.02 -15.44 9.38
N SER A 303 -17.26 -15.85 9.10
CA SER A 303 -17.68 -17.25 9.18
C SER A 303 -16.90 -18.13 8.20
N SER A 304 -16.69 -17.66 6.97
CA SER A 304 -15.93 -18.36 5.93
C SER A 304 -14.44 -18.53 6.33
N ILE A 305 -13.83 -17.50 6.95
CA ILE A 305 -12.46 -17.59 7.44
C ILE A 305 -12.34 -18.60 8.59
N LYS A 306 -13.33 -18.66 9.51
CA LYS A 306 -13.38 -19.66 10.58
C LYS A 306 -13.52 -21.07 10.03
N GLU A 307 -14.38 -21.24 9.05
CA GLU A 307 -14.58 -22.54 8.38
C GLU A 307 -13.32 -22.98 7.64
N LEU A 308 -12.63 -22.05 6.94
CA LEU A 308 -11.33 -22.31 6.35
C LEU A 308 -10.31 -22.73 7.41
N ALA A 309 -10.23 -22.03 8.53
CA ALA A 309 -9.30 -22.37 9.61
C ALA A 309 -9.54 -23.76 10.21
N ALA A 310 -10.79 -24.20 10.25
CA ALA A 310 -11.16 -25.51 10.75
C ALA A 310 -10.91 -26.64 9.74
N ASN A 311 -11.13 -26.43 8.45
CA ASN A 311 -11.24 -27.49 7.45
C ASN A 311 -10.12 -27.50 6.38
N HIS A 312 -9.19 -26.54 6.40
CA HIS A 312 -8.19 -26.37 5.33
C HIS A 312 -7.37 -27.63 5.02
N LYS A 313 -7.10 -28.49 6.03
CA LYS A 313 -6.31 -29.72 5.84
C LYS A 313 -7.06 -30.74 4.97
N GLU A 314 -8.36 -30.86 5.16
CA GLU A 314 -9.23 -31.72 4.35
C GLU A 314 -9.35 -31.17 2.92
N TRP A 315 -9.60 -29.88 2.80
CA TRP A 315 -9.79 -29.23 1.50
C TRP A 315 -8.52 -29.11 0.67
N ALA A 316 -7.34 -29.08 1.31
CA ALA A 316 -6.06 -29.03 0.62
C ALA A 316 -5.82 -30.24 -0.29
N ILE A 317 -6.47 -31.38 -0.02
CA ILE A 317 -6.34 -32.63 -0.79
C ILE A 317 -6.77 -32.45 -2.23
N ASP A 318 -7.73 -31.54 -2.49
CA ASP A 318 -8.27 -31.26 -3.82
C ASP A 318 -7.35 -30.37 -4.68
N TYR A 319 -6.23 -29.91 -4.12
CA TYR A 319 -5.36 -28.94 -4.78
C TYR A 319 -3.92 -29.48 -4.96
N LYS A 320 -3.36 -29.20 -6.12
CA LYS A 320 -1.95 -29.44 -6.43
C LYS A 320 -1.16 -28.14 -6.42
N TYR A 321 -0.02 -28.14 -5.74
CA TYR A 321 0.91 -27.01 -5.74
C TYR A 321 1.78 -27.03 -7.00
N ASP A 322 1.95 -25.85 -7.60
CA ASP A 322 2.86 -25.59 -8.71
C ASP A 322 4.03 -24.73 -8.19
N ALA A 323 5.21 -25.33 -8.10
CA ALA A 323 6.40 -24.67 -7.56
C ALA A 323 6.94 -23.55 -8.47
N MET A 324 6.69 -23.62 -9.78
CA MET A 324 7.16 -22.63 -10.75
C MET A 324 6.40 -21.30 -10.63
N THR A 325 5.09 -21.38 -10.38
CA THR A 325 4.20 -20.21 -10.28
C THR A 325 3.89 -19.84 -8.83
N ASN A 326 4.24 -20.67 -7.87
CA ASN A 326 3.84 -20.56 -6.46
C ASN A 326 2.31 -20.53 -6.30
N GLU A 327 1.60 -21.32 -7.07
CA GLU A 327 0.14 -21.37 -7.10
C GLU A 327 -0.40 -22.74 -6.73
N PHE A 328 -1.64 -22.75 -6.27
CA PHE A 328 -2.41 -23.97 -6.05
C PHE A 328 -3.50 -24.07 -7.11
N ARG A 329 -3.67 -25.26 -7.71
CA ARG A 329 -4.69 -25.52 -8.72
C ARG A 329 -5.56 -26.69 -8.25
N HIS A 330 -6.86 -26.49 -8.28
CA HIS A 330 -7.82 -27.58 -8.03
C HIS A 330 -7.67 -28.64 -9.12
N HIS A 331 -7.79 -29.93 -8.77
CA HIS A 331 -7.61 -31.03 -9.72
C HIS A 331 -8.55 -30.98 -10.93
N SER A 332 -9.75 -30.41 -10.77
CA SER A 332 -10.73 -30.24 -11.84
C SER A 332 -10.65 -28.88 -12.56
N ALA A 333 -9.65 -28.02 -12.25
CA ALA A 333 -9.58 -26.69 -12.85
C ALA A 333 -9.31 -26.78 -14.36
N ILE A 334 -10.14 -26.12 -15.14
CA ILE A 334 -9.95 -25.88 -16.58
C ILE A 334 -8.84 -24.86 -16.76
N SER A 335 -7.99 -25.00 -17.76
CA SER A 335 -6.94 -24.02 -18.03
C SER A 335 -7.52 -22.65 -18.37
N GLN A 336 -6.84 -21.56 -17.96
CA GLN A 336 -7.30 -20.20 -18.32
C GLN A 336 -7.36 -20.01 -19.84
N GLU A 337 -6.43 -20.61 -20.60
CA GLU A 337 -6.44 -20.56 -22.07
C GLU A 337 -7.71 -21.20 -22.65
N GLU A 338 -8.12 -22.32 -22.10
CA GLU A 338 -9.33 -23.02 -22.53
C GLU A 338 -10.60 -22.24 -22.18
N THR A 339 -10.64 -21.60 -21.01
CA THR A 339 -11.72 -20.69 -20.62
C THR A 339 -11.80 -19.49 -21.55
N VAL A 340 -10.66 -18.84 -21.85
CA VAL A 340 -10.61 -17.69 -22.77
C VAL A 340 -11.03 -18.09 -24.17
N ARG A 341 -10.59 -19.24 -24.66
CA ARG A 341 -11.04 -19.74 -25.98
C ARG A 341 -12.55 -19.90 -26.07
N GLN A 342 -13.19 -20.37 -24.99
CA GLN A 342 -14.65 -20.52 -24.95
C GLN A 342 -15.40 -19.19 -25.03
N TRP A 343 -14.78 -18.04 -24.67
CA TRP A 343 -15.41 -16.72 -24.83
C TRP A 343 -15.51 -16.23 -26.27
N PHE A 344 -14.72 -16.81 -27.16
CA PHE A 344 -14.65 -16.44 -28.58
C PHE A 344 -15.23 -17.48 -29.54
N LEU A 345 -15.84 -18.54 -29.02
CA LEU A 345 -16.62 -19.54 -29.73
C LEU A 345 -18.11 -19.27 -29.55
#